data_e2e525e32842c3d7f1a8ed17bb606bea
#
_entry.id   e2e525e32842c3d7f1a8ed17bb606bea
#
_cell.length_a   1.000
_cell.length_b   1.000
_cell.length_c   1.000
_cell.angle_alpha   90.00
_cell.angle_beta   90.00
_cell.angle_gamma   90.00
#
_symmetry.space_group_name_H-M   'P 1'
#
loop_
_entity.id
_entity.type
_entity.pdbx_description
1 polymer ?
#
loop_
_entity_poly.entity_id
_entity_poly.type
_entity_poly.pdbx_seq_one_letter_code
_entity_poly.pdbx_strand_id
1 'polypeptide(L)'
;MPDFLSKNRVSELAALKQKKQRRAQGLCVLEGLRLITQLAADGILPKEVYLLDGEEALPALASVPAFICDQRALDRICDTEHPQGIAALYELPRSDFKGFRRAFYLDGISDPGNLGTIFRLSMAFGIDAVLLSEDCADPASPKVIRSSLGAVYKVPYAQMNPIALKLPGLKVVGTSAEGDTALHAFQPPARAPMLIVIGSEAHGVTPEVAKRCETMLRIEMAPGMESLNAAVAAGIVAHHLWVESLTS
;
A
#
# COMPACT_ATOMS: atom_id res chain seq x y z
N MET A 1 -0.46 -0.22 36.51
CA MET A 1 -0.02 0.96 35.73
C MET A 1 0.90 0.46 34.64
N PRO A 2 0.86 1.02 33.45
CA PRO A 2 1.87 0.66 32.42
C PRO A 2 3.27 1.03 32.90
N ASP A 3 4.26 0.19 32.56
CA ASP A 3 5.67 0.43 32.88
C ASP A 3 6.26 1.50 31.94
N PHE A 4 7.31 2.20 32.44
CA PHE A 4 8.06 3.14 31.61
C PHE A 4 8.96 2.41 30.61
N LEU A 5 8.98 2.90 29.37
CA LEU A 5 9.79 2.36 28.29
C LEU A 5 11.29 2.56 28.60
N SER A 6 12.05 1.46 28.68
CA SER A 6 13.49 1.51 28.98
C SER A 6 14.30 2.09 27.82
N LYS A 7 15.45 2.73 28.13
CA LYS A 7 16.36 3.29 27.12
C LYS A 7 16.86 2.25 26.11
N ASN A 8 17.07 1.02 26.54
CA ASN A 8 17.48 -0.08 25.65
C ASN A 8 16.36 -0.42 24.66
N ARG A 9 15.12 -0.52 25.16
CA ARG A 9 13.95 -0.78 24.30
C ARG A 9 13.73 0.34 23.29
N VAL A 10 13.88 1.61 23.66
CA VAL A 10 13.84 2.75 22.74
C VAL A 10 14.87 2.59 21.62
N SER A 11 16.09 2.14 21.93
CA SER A 11 17.14 1.96 20.93
C SER A 11 16.83 0.81 19.96
N GLU A 12 16.27 -0.30 20.44
CA GLU A 12 15.81 -1.43 19.63
C GLU A 12 14.70 -1.02 18.68
N LEU A 13 13.69 -0.29 19.18
CA LEU A 13 12.57 0.20 18.38
C LEU A 13 13.02 1.21 17.33
N ALA A 14 13.90 2.15 17.70
CA ALA A 14 14.46 3.13 16.77
C ALA A 14 15.25 2.49 15.62
N ALA A 15 15.88 1.32 15.86
CA ALA A 15 16.57 0.57 14.81
C ALA A 15 15.61 0.10 13.70
N LEU A 16 14.31 -0.08 14.00
CA LEU A 16 13.29 -0.48 13.03
C LEU A 16 12.99 0.61 11.98
N LYS A 17 13.48 1.84 12.14
CA LYS A 17 13.48 2.84 11.05
C LYS A 17 14.27 2.34 9.83
N GLN A 18 15.25 1.47 10.03
CA GLN A 18 16.04 0.88 8.94
C GLN A 18 15.31 -0.33 8.32
N LYS A 19 15.17 -0.34 6.99
CA LYS A 19 14.54 -1.44 6.22
C LYS A 19 15.16 -2.80 6.56
N LYS A 20 16.50 -2.87 6.69
CA LYS A 20 17.23 -4.11 7.04
C LYS A 20 16.78 -4.68 8.38
N GLN A 21 16.63 -3.82 9.40
CA GLN A 21 16.21 -4.22 10.74
C GLN A 21 14.74 -4.64 10.76
N ARG A 22 13.85 -3.89 10.09
CA ARG A 22 12.44 -4.30 9.97
C ARG A 22 12.31 -5.68 9.36
N ARG A 23 12.99 -5.95 8.25
CA ARG A 23 12.93 -7.25 7.57
C ARG A 23 13.54 -8.37 8.40
N ALA A 24 14.66 -8.13 9.09
CA ALA A 24 15.31 -9.12 9.94
C ALA A 24 14.44 -9.54 11.13
N GLN A 25 13.72 -8.59 11.72
CA GLN A 25 12.86 -8.82 12.88
C GLN A 25 11.40 -9.14 12.51
N GLY A 26 10.98 -8.84 11.28
CA GLY A 26 9.59 -8.97 10.87
C GLY A 26 8.66 -7.95 11.54
N LEU A 27 9.21 -6.81 12.01
CA LEU A 27 8.50 -5.83 12.83
C LEU A 27 8.66 -4.40 12.28
N CYS A 28 7.67 -3.55 12.56
CA CYS A 28 7.73 -2.11 12.32
C CYS A 28 7.03 -1.34 13.44
N VAL A 29 7.49 -0.12 13.70
CA VAL A 29 6.77 0.83 14.54
C VAL A 29 5.86 1.66 13.64
N LEU A 30 4.59 1.73 14.01
CA LEU A 30 3.59 2.57 13.36
C LEU A 30 3.09 3.61 14.36
N GLU A 31 2.71 4.76 13.85
CA GLU A 31 2.27 5.90 14.64
C GLU A 31 0.98 6.51 14.08
N GLY A 32 0.29 7.26 14.89
CA GLY A 32 -0.92 7.98 14.54
C GLY A 32 -2.20 7.26 14.96
N LEU A 33 -2.99 7.98 15.75
CA LEU A 33 -4.22 7.49 16.35
C LEU A 33 -5.17 6.88 15.31
N ARG A 34 -5.36 7.57 14.17
CA ARG A 34 -6.27 7.13 13.10
C ARG A 34 -5.87 5.78 12.51
N LEU A 35 -4.57 5.57 12.23
CA LEU A 35 -4.08 4.32 11.69
C LEU A 35 -4.25 3.18 12.68
N ILE A 36 -3.81 3.40 13.93
CA ILE A 36 -3.85 2.38 14.99
C ILE A 36 -5.31 1.98 15.29
N THR A 37 -6.22 2.96 15.35
CA THR A 37 -7.65 2.70 15.50
C THR A 37 -8.22 1.89 14.33
N GLN A 38 -7.83 2.22 13.09
CA GLN A 38 -8.29 1.48 11.92
C GLN A 38 -7.77 0.04 11.91
N LEU A 39 -6.48 -0.16 12.21
CA LEU A 39 -5.90 -1.51 12.29
C LEU A 39 -6.58 -2.36 13.37
N ALA A 40 -6.84 -1.77 14.53
CA ALA A 40 -7.56 -2.45 15.61
C ALA A 40 -9.00 -2.83 15.20
N ALA A 41 -9.73 -1.93 14.53
CA ALA A 41 -11.06 -2.22 14.00
C ALA A 41 -11.05 -3.34 12.95
N ASP A 42 -9.95 -3.46 12.23
CA ASP A 42 -9.71 -4.50 11.22
C ASP A 42 -9.21 -5.84 11.84
N GLY A 43 -9.08 -5.92 13.17
CA GLY A 43 -8.57 -7.10 13.87
C GLY A 43 -7.04 -7.28 13.78
N ILE A 44 -6.32 -6.29 13.29
CA ILE A 44 -4.86 -6.27 13.21
C ILE A 44 -4.33 -5.61 14.47
N LEU A 45 -3.98 -6.43 15.46
CA LEU A 45 -3.52 -5.94 16.76
C LEU A 45 -2.00 -5.79 16.80
N PRO A 46 -1.48 -4.75 17.48
CA PRO A 46 -0.06 -4.59 17.72
C PRO A 46 0.44 -5.56 18.78
N LYS A 47 1.75 -5.77 18.83
CA LYS A 47 2.42 -6.53 19.91
C LYS A 47 2.60 -5.69 21.17
N GLU A 48 2.84 -4.41 21.01
CA GLU A 48 3.09 -3.44 22.09
C GLU A 48 2.55 -2.08 21.69
N VAL A 49 2.11 -1.29 22.65
CA VAL A 49 1.66 0.10 22.48
C VAL A 49 2.53 1.03 23.33
N TYR A 50 2.88 2.17 22.79
CA TYR A 50 3.69 3.21 23.43
C TYR A 50 2.89 4.49 23.50
N LEU A 51 2.64 4.96 24.71
CA LEU A 51 1.81 6.14 24.99
C LEU A 51 2.68 7.25 25.56
N LEU A 52 2.46 8.46 25.09
CA LEU A 52 3.03 9.63 25.75
C LEU A 52 2.44 9.73 27.15
N ASP A 53 3.26 10.17 28.12
CA ASP A 53 2.79 10.38 29.49
C ASP A 53 1.58 11.31 29.54
N GLY A 54 0.51 10.86 30.17
CA GLY A 54 -0.79 11.54 30.20
C GLY A 54 -1.80 11.11 29.12
N GLU A 55 -1.40 10.32 28.12
CA GLU A 55 -2.31 9.76 27.11
C GLU A 55 -2.96 8.46 27.59
N GLU A 56 -4.21 8.23 27.18
CA GLU A 56 -4.95 7.00 27.51
C GLU A 56 -4.85 5.96 26.40
N ALA A 57 -4.78 4.70 26.81
CA ALA A 57 -4.82 3.59 25.88
C ALA A 57 -6.20 3.48 25.21
N LEU A 58 -6.22 3.15 23.91
CA LEU A 58 -7.47 2.87 23.20
C LEU A 58 -8.15 1.65 23.81
N PRO A 59 -9.47 1.69 24.09
CA PRO A 59 -10.22 0.54 24.65
C PRO A 59 -10.05 -0.73 23.81
N ALA A 60 -9.97 -0.61 22.48
CA ALA A 60 -9.75 -1.73 21.56
C ALA A 60 -8.37 -2.42 21.75
N LEU A 61 -7.43 -1.79 22.44
CA LEU A 61 -6.08 -2.30 22.69
C LEU A 61 -5.85 -2.66 24.17
N ALA A 62 -6.91 -2.74 24.99
CA ALA A 62 -6.81 -3.01 26.43
C ALA A 62 -6.10 -4.33 26.79
N SER A 63 -6.09 -5.32 25.87
CA SER A 63 -5.39 -6.59 26.03
C SER A 63 -3.93 -6.58 25.58
N VAL A 64 -3.48 -5.48 24.97
CA VAL A 64 -2.12 -5.35 24.43
C VAL A 64 -1.20 -4.71 25.49
N PRO A 65 0.03 -5.24 25.69
CA PRO A 65 1.00 -4.62 26.57
C PRO A 65 1.22 -3.13 26.21
N ALA A 66 1.06 -2.25 27.18
CA ALA A 66 1.25 -0.82 27.00
C ALA A 66 2.41 -0.30 27.85
N PHE A 67 3.17 0.64 27.30
CA PHE A 67 4.31 1.31 27.97
C PHE A 67 4.15 2.81 27.88
N ILE A 68 4.52 3.50 28.93
CA ILE A 68 4.59 4.98 28.97
C ILE A 68 5.96 5.43 28.48
N CYS A 69 6.01 6.49 27.71
CA CYS A 69 7.25 7.10 27.25
C CYS A 69 7.17 8.62 27.28
N ASP A 70 8.33 9.26 27.37
CA ASP A 70 8.44 10.71 27.21
C ASP A 70 8.46 11.10 25.71
N GLN A 71 8.30 12.38 25.42
CA GLN A 71 8.28 12.91 24.04
C GLN A 71 9.57 12.55 23.29
N ARG A 72 10.73 12.58 23.94
CA ARG A 72 12.03 12.25 23.31
C ARG A 72 12.11 10.80 22.87
N ALA A 73 11.57 9.89 23.66
CA ALA A 73 11.50 8.48 23.31
C ALA A 73 10.55 8.28 22.12
N LEU A 74 9.38 8.92 22.13
CA LEU A 74 8.41 8.84 21.06
C LEU A 74 8.98 9.39 19.74
N ASP A 75 9.60 10.58 19.73
CA ASP A 75 10.27 11.16 18.55
C ASP A 75 11.37 10.26 18.00
N ARG A 76 12.06 9.54 18.89
CA ARG A 76 13.14 8.65 18.48
C ARG A 76 12.64 7.37 17.78
N ILE A 77 11.50 6.83 18.19
CA ILE A 77 10.96 5.59 17.63
C ILE A 77 10.03 5.82 16.42
N CYS A 78 9.42 7.00 16.29
CA CYS A 78 8.50 7.38 15.22
C CYS A 78 9.24 7.96 14.01
N ASP A 79 8.65 7.82 12.81
CA ASP A 79 9.22 8.36 11.56
C ASP A 79 8.80 9.82 11.28
N THR A 80 7.69 10.29 11.88
CA THR A 80 7.22 11.67 11.71
C THR A 80 7.93 12.62 12.69
N GLU A 81 8.01 13.88 12.31
CA GLU A 81 8.62 14.93 13.15
C GLU A 81 7.79 15.25 14.40
N HIS A 82 6.46 15.06 14.32
CA HIS A 82 5.52 15.35 15.40
C HIS A 82 4.56 14.19 15.62
N PRO A 83 4.98 13.12 16.30
CA PRO A 83 4.12 11.97 16.60
C PRO A 83 2.96 12.36 17.53
N GLN A 84 1.78 11.82 17.26
CA GLN A 84 0.51 12.16 17.92
C GLN A 84 0.28 11.38 19.22
N GLY A 85 1.23 11.38 20.15
CA GLY A 85 1.05 10.81 21.49
C GLY A 85 0.96 9.28 21.56
N ILE A 86 0.82 8.58 20.45
CA ILE A 86 0.69 7.12 20.38
C ILE A 86 1.51 6.51 19.24
N ALA A 87 2.25 5.45 19.56
CA ALA A 87 2.88 4.56 18.59
C ALA A 87 2.66 3.10 19.01
N ALA A 88 2.84 2.18 18.08
CA ALA A 88 2.65 0.76 18.37
C ALA A 88 3.54 -0.12 17.49
N LEU A 89 3.93 -1.28 18.02
CA LEU A 89 4.78 -2.26 17.36
C LEU A 89 3.92 -3.32 16.67
N TYR A 90 4.05 -3.41 15.35
CA TYR A 90 3.31 -4.36 14.54
C TYR A 90 4.24 -5.37 13.85
N GLU A 91 3.70 -6.54 13.52
CA GLU A 91 4.31 -7.40 12.52
C GLU A 91 4.23 -6.74 11.15
N LEU A 92 5.23 -6.99 10.29
CA LEU A 92 5.17 -6.51 8.92
C LEU A 92 3.99 -7.15 8.16
N PRO A 93 3.37 -6.41 7.22
CA PRO A 93 2.36 -7.00 6.37
C PRO A 93 2.96 -8.19 5.60
N ARG A 94 2.25 -9.30 5.62
CA ARG A 94 2.64 -10.53 4.92
C ARG A 94 1.84 -10.64 3.63
N SER A 95 2.51 -11.03 2.57
CA SER A 95 1.83 -11.34 1.32
C SER A 95 1.35 -12.80 1.34
N ASP A 96 0.06 -12.99 1.15
CA ASP A 96 -0.55 -14.30 0.90
C ASP A 96 -1.14 -14.33 -0.53
N PHE A 97 -0.29 -14.06 -1.51
CA PHE A 97 -0.69 -14.03 -2.90
C PHE A 97 -0.96 -15.44 -3.42
N LYS A 98 -2.23 -15.72 -3.77
CA LYS A 98 -2.66 -17.04 -4.30
C LYS A 98 -3.16 -16.96 -5.74
N GLY A 99 -3.36 -15.77 -6.27
CA GLY A 99 -3.94 -15.53 -7.58
C GLY A 99 -4.89 -14.34 -7.55
N PHE A 100 -5.48 -14.02 -8.69
CA PHE A 100 -6.39 -12.88 -8.81
C PHE A 100 -7.34 -13.07 -10.00
N ARG A 101 -8.45 -12.35 -9.97
CA ARG A 101 -9.28 -12.06 -11.14
C ARG A 101 -8.90 -10.70 -11.73
N ARG A 102 -8.66 -9.70 -10.88
CA ARG A 102 -8.18 -8.37 -11.26
C ARG A 102 -7.02 -7.97 -10.37
N ALA A 103 -5.89 -7.62 -10.96
CA ALA A 103 -4.74 -7.14 -10.20
C ALA A 103 -4.13 -5.91 -10.86
N PHE A 104 -3.52 -5.06 -10.04
CA PHE A 104 -2.59 -4.06 -10.53
C PHE A 104 -1.19 -4.67 -10.67
N TYR A 105 -0.49 -4.29 -11.72
CA TYR A 105 0.96 -4.35 -11.79
C TYR A 105 1.51 -2.93 -11.78
N LEU A 106 2.34 -2.63 -10.80
CA LEU A 106 2.94 -1.32 -10.62
C LEU A 106 4.36 -1.34 -11.16
N ASP A 107 4.61 -0.54 -12.20
CA ASP A 107 5.87 -0.49 -12.92
C ASP A 107 6.64 0.76 -12.48
N GLY A 108 7.52 0.60 -11.48
CA GLY A 108 8.39 1.66 -10.99
C GLY A 108 7.72 2.71 -10.09
N ILE A 109 6.66 2.39 -9.37
CA ILE A 109 6.02 3.33 -8.42
C ILE A 109 6.91 3.49 -7.18
N SER A 110 7.81 4.46 -7.21
CA SER A 110 8.83 4.68 -6.19
C SER A 110 8.37 5.57 -5.02
N ASP A 111 7.31 6.40 -5.20
CA ASP A 111 6.77 7.20 -4.10
C ASP A 111 5.90 6.36 -3.15
N PRO A 112 6.25 6.29 -1.85
CA PRO A 112 5.50 5.52 -0.87
C PRO A 112 4.07 6.03 -0.64
N GLY A 113 3.80 7.31 -0.89
CA GLY A 113 2.47 7.90 -0.79
C GLY A 113 1.55 7.37 -1.88
N ASN A 114 2.05 7.35 -3.14
CA ASN A 114 1.32 6.80 -4.27
C ASN A 114 1.09 5.30 -4.10
N LEU A 115 2.14 4.55 -3.71
CA LEU A 115 2.00 3.13 -3.47
C LEU A 115 0.93 2.82 -2.41
N GLY A 116 0.96 3.49 -1.27
CA GLY A 116 -0.05 3.31 -0.23
C GLY A 116 -1.46 3.71 -0.67
N THR A 117 -1.58 4.79 -1.43
CA THR A 117 -2.86 5.22 -2.01
C THR A 117 -3.41 4.16 -2.96
N ILE A 118 -2.56 3.54 -3.81
CA ILE A 118 -2.98 2.47 -4.72
C ILE A 118 -3.47 1.24 -3.93
N PHE A 119 -2.81 0.84 -2.86
CA PHE A 119 -3.32 -0.23 -1.98
C PHE A 119 -4.71 0.09 -1.42
N ARG A 120 -4.92 1.33 -0.97
CA ARG A 120 -6.21 1.78 -0.47
C ARG A 120 -7.30 1.77 -1.54
N LEU A 121 -6.98 2.21 -2.76
CA LEU A 121 -7.88 2.17 -3.91
C LEU A 121 -8.18 0.74 -4.34
N SER A 122 -7.19 -0.16 -4.30
CA SER A 122 -7.36 -1.58 -4.56
C SER A 122 -8.41 -2.19 -3.65
N MET A 123 -8.31 -1.92 -2.35
CA MET A 123 -9.31 -2.39 -1.38
C MET A 123 -10.69 -1.76 -1.63
N ALA A 124 -10.77 -0.47 -1.96
CA ALA A 124 -12.02 0.23 -2.18
C ALA A 124 -12.79 -0.24 -3.42
N PHE A 125 -12.07 -0.63 -4.48
CA PHE A 125 -12.65 -0.98 -5.78
C PHE A 125 -12.46 -2.44 -6.17
N GLY A 126 -12.24 -3.33 -5.21
CA GLY A 126 -12.22 -4.78 -5.45
C GLY A 126 -11.12 -5.25 -6.40
N ILE A 127 -9.93 -4.66 -6.33
CA ILE A 127 -8.72 -5.18 -6.95
C ILE A 127 -8.13 -6.22 -6.00
N ASP A 128 -8.00 -7.46 -6.46
CA ASP A 128 -7.69 -8.62 -5.63
C ASP A 128 -6.23 -8.66 -5.16
N ALA A 129 -5.32 -8.07 -5.95
CA ALA A 129 -3.90 -8.10 -5.64
C ALA A 129 -3.14 -6.91 -6.26
N VAL A 130 -1.98 -6.60 -5.69
CA VAL A 130 -1.01 -5.62 -6.22
C VAL A 130 0.32 -6.32 -6.46
N LEU A 131 0.74 -6.36 -7.73
CA LEU A 131 2.03 -6.87 -8.14
C LEU A 131 2.98 -5.70 -8.36
N LEU A 132 4.24 -5.85 -7.99
CA LEU A 132 5.21 -4.77 -7.91
C LEU A 132 6.46 -5.12 -8.69
N SER A 133 6.99 -4.18 -9.49
CA SER A 133 8.36 -4.28 -10.00
C SER A 133 9.37 -4.11 -8.86
N GLU A 134 10.64 -4.42 -9.13
CA GLU A 134 11.72 -4.30 -8.14
C GLU A 134 11.97 -2.85 -7.71
N ASP A 135 11.69 -1.89 -8.60
CA ASP A 135 11.93 -0.46 -8.39
C ASP A 135 10.80 0.25 -7.62
N CYS A 136 9.73 -0.47 -7.26
CA CYS A 136 8.67 0.08 -6.43
C CYS A 136 9.13 0.33 -4.98
N ALA A 137 8.47 1.29 -4.33
CA ALA A 137 8.63 1.51 -2.90
C ALA A 137 8.35 0.22 -2.10
N ASP A 138 8.95 0.12 -0.91
CA ASP A 138 8.78 -1.03 -0.02
C ASP A 138 7.36 -1.04 0.60
N PRO A 139 6.49 -2.02 0.28
CA PRO A 139 5.14 -2.11 0.85
C PRO A 139 5.12 -2.17 2.38
N ALA A 140 6.18 -2.73 2.97
CA ALA A 140 6.33 -2.85 4.42
C ALA A 140 7.00 -1.61 5.08
N SER A 141 7.14 -0.50 4.35
CA SER A 141 7.61 0.74 4.97
C SER A 141 6.49 1.41 5.78
N PRO A 142 6.80 2.03 6.95
CA PRO A 142 5.81 2.74 7.75
C PRO A 142 5.04 3.80 6.94
N LYS A 143 5.70 4.47 6.00
CA LYS A 143 5.07 5.48 5.15
C LYS A 143 4.02 4.89 4.21
N VAL A 144 4.26 3.71 3.60
CA VAL A 144 3.25 2.99 2.79
C VAL A 144 2.09 2.51 3.66
N ILE A 145 2.38 1.94 4.82
CA ILE A 145 1.35 1.45 5.74
C ILE A 145 0.44 2.61 6.17
N ARG A 146 1.02 3.78 6.51
CA ARG A 146 0.24 4.98 6.87
C ARG A 146 -0.60 5.49 5.71
N SER A 147 -0.01 5.69 4.53
CA SER A 147 -0.73 6.23 3.36
C SER A 147 -1.82 5.30 2.85
N SER A 148 -1.64 3.97 3.02
CA SER A 148 -2.67 2.98 2.72
C SER A 148 -3.77 2.89 3.80
N LEU A 149 -3.60 3.55 4.94
CA LEU A 149 -4.44 3.38 6.14
C LEU A 149 -4.58 1.89 6.52
N GLY A 150 -3.49 1.12 6.39
CA GLY A 150 -3.45 -0.30 6.71
C GLY A 150 -3.94 -1.25 5.61
N ALA A 151 -4.42 -0.76 4.45
CA ALA A 151 -4.90 -1.61 3.37
C ALA A 151 -3.84 -2.63 2.88
N VAL A 152 -2.55 -2.30 3.01
CA VAL A 152 -1.45 -3.21 2.67
C VAL A 152 -1.41 -4.50 3.50
N TYR A 153 -2.07 -4.54 4.65
CA TYR A 153 -2.24 -5.78 5.44
C TYR A 153 -3.34 -6.69 4.89
N LYS A 154 -4.24 -6.15 4.07
CA LYS A 154 -5.44 -6.84 3.59
C LYS A 154 -5.39 -7.20 2.12
N VAL A 155 -4.75 -6.35 1.31
CA VAL A 155 -4.62 -6.58 -0.14
C VAL A 155 -3.36 -7.41 -0.38
N PRO A 156 -3.49 -8.65 -0.90
CA PRO A 156 -2.34 -9.48 -1.26
C PRO A 156 -1.41 -8.75 -2.24
N TYR A 157 -0.11 -8.93 -2.06
CA TYR A 157 0.86 -8.35 -2.98
C TYR A 157 2.06 -9.28 -3.21
N ALA A 158 2.75 -9.10 -4.33
CA ALA A 158 3.99 -9.80 -4.60
C ALA A 158 4.93 -8.91 -5.41
N GLN A 159 6.22 -8.99 -5.13
CA GLN A 159 7.24 -8.41 -6.00
C GLN A 159 7.61 -9.45 -7.05
N MET A 160 7.41 -9.14 -8.31
CA MET A 160 7.68 -10.07 -9.41
C MET A 160 7.86 -9.35 -10.74
N ASN A 161 8.55 -10.03 -11.66
CA ASN A 161 8.56 -9.62 -13.05
C ASN A 161 7.25 -10.09 -13.73
N PRO A 162 6.45 -9.21 -14.35
CA PRO A 162 5.18 -9.55 -14.97
C PRO A 162 5.34 -10.51 -16.13
N ILE A 163 6.53 -10.57 -16.75
CA ILE A 163 6.85 -11.49 -17.85
C ILE A 163 6.86 -12.94 -17.35
N ALA A 164 7.18 -13.16 -16.07
CA ALA A 164 7.17 -14.48 -15.45
C ALA A 164 5.75 -14.98 -15.13
N LEU A 165 4.75 -14.10 -15.13
CA LEU A 165 3.37 -14.44 -14.79
C LEU A 165 2.70 -15.22 -15.96
N LYS A 166 2.47 -16.50 -15.75
CA LYS A 166 1.80 -17.38 -16.69
C LYS A 166 0.46 -17.82 -16.13
N LEU A 167 -0.60 -17.08 -16.48
CA LEU A 167 -1.98 -17.46 -16.16
C LEU A 167 -2.74 -17.72 -17.46
N PRO A 168 -3.45 -18.84 -17.58
CA PRO A 168 -4.27 -19.12 -18.76
C PRO A 168 -5.30 -18.02 -19.00
N GLY A 169 -5.33 -17.48 -20.21
CA GLY A 169 -6.27 -16.44 -20.60
C GLY A 169 -6.05 -15.06 -19.95
N LEU A 170 -4.90 -14.83 -19.30
CA LEU A 170 -4.57 -13.54 -18.71
C LEU A 170 -4.61 -12.43 -19.76
N LYS A 171 -5.41 -11.40 -19.48
CA LYS A 171 -5.44 -10.15 -20.24
C LYS A 171 -4.55 -9.12 -19.56
N VAL A 172 -3.57 -8.59 -20.27
CA VAL A 172 -2.67 -7.54 -19.78
C VAL A 172 -3.04 -6.22 -20.45
N VAL A 173 -3.40 -5.22 -19.64
CA VAL A 173 -3.89 -3.93 -20.10
C VAL A 173 -3.02 -2.84 -19.46
N GLY A 174 -2.35 -2.05 -20.29
CA GLY A 174 -1.52 -0.94 -19.81
C GLY A 174 -2.29 0.37 -19.71
N THR A 175 -1.67 1.38 -19.10
CA THR A 175 -2.16 2.75 -19.06
C THR A 175 -1.14 3.71 -19.67
N SER A 176 -1.60 4.63 -20.52
CA SER A 176 -0.79 5.67 -21.13
C SER A 176 -1.65 6.87 -21.49
N ALA A 177 -1.09 8.07 -21.45
CA ALA A 177 -1.76 9.27 -21.97
C ALA A 177 -2.02 9.18 -23.48
N GLU A 178 -1.18 8.43 -24.21
CA GLU A 178 -1.28 8.20 -25.65
C GLU A 178 -1.91 6.84 -26.00
N GLY A 179 -2.61 6.22 -25.04
CA GLY A 179 -3.23 4.92 -25.24
C GLY A 179 -4.21 4.89 -26.41
N ASP A 180 -4.30 3.75 -27.08
CA ASP A 180 -5.15 3.52 -28.27
C ASP A 180 -6.62 3.38 -27.93
N THR A 181 -6.96 3.01 -26.71
CA THR A 181 -8.32 2.74 -26.26
C THR A 181 -8.73 3.71 -25.16
N ALA A 182 -9.78 4.49 -25.38
CA ALA A 182 -10.34 5.38 -24.37
C ALA A 182 -10.93 4.55 -23.20
N LEU A 183 -10.65 4.95 -21.95
CA LEU A 183 -11.09 4.18 -20.78
C LEU A 183 -12.60 3.98 -20.74
N HIS A 184 -13.39 5.01 -21.08
CA HIS A 184 -14.85 4.93 -21.06
C HIS A 184 -15.43 3.94 -22.09
N ALA A 185 -14.67 3.61 -23.14
CA ALA A 185 -15.06 2.63 -24.16
C ALA A 185 -14.54 1.21 -23.87
N PHE A 186 -13.69 1.06 -22.87
CA PHE A 186 -13.10 -0.22 -22.52
C PHE A 186 -14.10 -1.10 -21.77
N GLN A 187 -14.34 -2.30 -22.30
CA GLN A 187 -15.16 -3.32 -21.67
C GLN A 187 -14.24 -4.38 -21.04
N PRO A 188 -14.20 -4.51 -19.71
CA PRO A 188 -13.35 -5.50 -19.07
C PRO A 188 -13.84 -6.93 -19.37
N PRO A 189 -12.93 -7.91 -19.47
CA PRO A 189 -13.33 -9.28 -19.73
C PRO A 189 -14.18 -9.85 -18.58
N ALA A 190 -15.33 -10.45 -18.90
CA ALA A 190 -16.27 -10.93 -17.89
C ALA A 190 -15.71 -12.06 -17.01
N ARG A 191 -14.84 -12.93 -17.54
CA ARG A 191 -14.34 -14.13 -16.85
C ARG A 191 -12.83 -14.30 -16.84
N ALA A 192 -12.11 -13.71 -17.79
CA ALA A 192 -10.66 -13.85 -17.87
C ALA A 192 -9.96 -13.05 -16.74
N PRO A 193 -8.86 -13.55 -16.17
CA PRO A 193 -8.05 -12.76 -15.26
C PRO A 193 -7.44 -11.58 -16.00
N MET A 194 -7.35 -10.43 -15.34
CA MET A 194 -6.87 -9.17 -15.92
C MET A 194 -5.80 -8.54 -15.03
N LEU A 195 -4.68 -8.17 -15.66
CA LEU A 195 -3.59 -7.42 -15.06
C LEU A 195 -3.58 -6.01 -15.64
N ILE A 196 -3.77 -5.02 -14.79
CA ILE A 196 -3.77 -3.61 -15.14
C ILE A 196 -2.40 -3.04 -14.78
N VAL A 197 -1.68 -2.56 -15.77
CA VAL A 197 -0.34 -1.97 -15.60
C VAL A 197 -0.47 -0.46 -15.38
N ILE A 198 0.06 0.01 -14.26
CA ILE A 198 0.21 1.43 -13.93
C ILE A 198 1.71 1.75 -13.93
N GLY A 199 2.12 2.64 -14.81
CA GLY A 199 3.50 3.09 -14.91
C GLY A 199 3.85 4.22 -13.93
N SER A 200 5.15 4.49 -13.78
CA SER A 200 5.63 5.60 -12.97
C SER A 200 5.30 6.96 -13.59
N GLU A 201 5.26 8.01 -12.75
CA GLU A 201 5.02 9.38 -13.20
C GLU A 201 6.10 9.91 -14.15
N ALA A 202 7.35 9.46 -13.96
CA ALA A 202 8.50 9.95 -14.72
C ALA A 202 8.64 9.29 -16.10
N HIS A 203 8.31 8.01 -16.21
CA HIS A 203 8.63 7.22 -17.41
C HIS A 203 7.42 6.46 -17.97
N GLY A 204 6.27 6.51 -17.31
CA GLY A 204 5.11 5.69 -17.69
C GLY A 204 5.40 4.18 -17.52
N VAL A 205 4.77 3.38 -18.36
CA VAL A 205 5.00 1.94 -18.45
C VAL A 205 6.27 1.69 -19.25
N THR A 206 7.17 0.84 -18.73
CA THR A 206 8.44 0.52 -19.41
C THR A 206 8.18 -0.20 -20.74
N PRO A 207 9.07 -0.02 -21.76
CA PRO A 207 8.89 -0.65 -23.07
C PRO A 207 8.82 -2.18 -23.01
N GLU A 208 9.48 -2.78 -22.05
CA GLU A 208 9.46 -4.24 -21.84
C GLU A 208 8.08 -4.70 -21.39
N VAL A 209 7.47 -4.00 -20.43
CA VAL A 209 6.13 -4.29 -19.91
C VAL A 209 5.05 -3.92 -20.94
N ALA A 210 5.20 -2.79 -21.63
CA ALA A 210 4.27 -2.34 -22.68
C ALA A 210 4.09 -3.37 -23.80
N LYS A 211 5.15 -4.09 -24.20
CA LYS A 211 5.08 -5.19 -25.18
C LYS A 211 4.19 -6.35 -24.75
N ARG A 212 3.88 -6.47 -23.48
CA ARG A 212 2.97 -7.50 -22.93
C ARG A 212 1.51 -7.03 -22.88
N CYS A 213 1.28 -5.73 -23.01
CA CYS A 213 -0.06 -5.17 -23.00
C CYS A 213 -0.75 -5.44 -24.35
N GLU A 214 -1.93 -6.03 -24.28
CA GLU A 214 -2.80 -6.24 -25.46
C GLU A 214 -3.50 -4.94 -25.86
N THR A 215 -3.64 -4.02 -24.92
CA THR A 215 -4.34 -2.75 -25.05
C THR A 215 -3.68 -1.71 -24.13
N MET A 216 -3.56 -0.48 -24.60
CA MET A 216 -3.13 0.66 -23.81
C MET A 216 -4.31 1.61 -23.59
N LEU A 217 -4.78 1.68 -22.35
CA LEU A 217 -5.90 2.55 -21.96
C LEU A 217 -5.44 4.00 -21.82
N ARG A 218 -6.26 4.90 -22.33
CA ARG A 218 -6.14 6.34 -22.17
C ARG A 218 -7.24 6.88 -21.28
N ILE A 219 -6.86 7.57 -20.21
CA ILE A 219 -7.77 8.41 -19.45
C ILE A 219 -7.87 9.75 -20.20
N GLU A 220 -9.05 10.12 -20.63
CA GLU A 220 -9.27 11.35 -21.36
C GLU A 220 -9.12 12.55 -20.43
N MET A 221 -8.35 13.52 -20.86
CA MET A 221 -8.03 14.73 -20.09
C MET A 221 -8.32 15.98 -20.93
N ALA A 222 -8.48 17.12 -20.27
CA ALA A 222 -8.57 18.40 -20.95
C ALA A 222 -7.27 18.73 -21.71
N PRO A 223 -7.35 19.45 -22.83
CA PRO A 223 -6.16 19.88 -23.57
C PRO A 223 -5.13 20.62 -22.68
N GLY A 224 -3.84 20.32 -22.85
CA GLY A 224 -2.75 20.93 -22.10
C GLY A 224 -2.29 20.16 -20.86
N MET A 225 -2.96 19.06 -20.51
CA MET A 225 -2.47 18.14 -19.46
C MET A 225 -1.72 16.96 -20.12
N GLU A 226 -0.48 16.71 -19.68
CA GLU A 226 0.34 15.64 -20.22
C GLU A 226 0.13 14.31 -19.49
N SER A 227 -0.08 14.34 -18.18
CA SER A 227 -0.26 13.13 -17.35
C SER A 227 -0.99 13.41 -16.06
N LEU A 228 -1.45 12.34 -15.40
CA LEU A 228 -1.98 12.32 -14.04
C LEU A 228 -0.97 11.70 -13.08
N ASN A 229 -1.09 12.05 -11.80
CA ASN A 229 -0.43 11.29 -10.74
C ASN A 229 -0.82 9.81 -10.84
N ALA A 230 0.15 8.88 -10.66
CA ALA A 230 -0.07 7.45 -10.84
C ALA A 230 -1.17 6.87 -9.96
N ALA A 231 -1.29 7.32 -8.71
CA ALA A 231 -2.35 6.85 -7.81
C ALA A 231 -3.73 7.38 -8.25
N VAL A 232 -3.79 8.60 -8.79
CA VAL A 232 -5.03 9.15 -9.37
C VAL A 232 -5.45 8.34 -10.59
N ALA A 233 -4.53 8.06 -11.51
CA ALA A 233 -4.79 7.24 -12.69
C ALA A 233 -5.27 5.83 -12.28
N ALA A 234 -4.60 5.19 -11.33
CA ALA A 234 -5.00 3.89 -10.79
C ALA A 234 -6.43 3.94 -10.20
N GLY A 235 -6.78 5.02 -9.49
CA GLY A 235 -8.10 5.20 -8.91
C GLY A 235 -9.20 5.33 -9.94
N ILE A 236 -8.97 6.11 -11.01
CA ILE A 236 -9.92 6.29 -12.10
C ILE A 236 -10.16 4.96 -12.82
N VAL A 237 -9.10 4.21 -13.14
CA VAL A 237 -9.20 2.91 -13.79
C VAL A 237 -9.89 1.90 -12.88
N ALA A 238 -9.51 1.82 -11.60
CA ALA A 238 -10.16 0.90 -10.66
C ALA A 238 -11.65 1.19 -10.49
N HIS A 239 -12.03 2.46 -10.38
CA HIS A 239 -13.43 2.86 -10.27
C HIS A 239 -14.23 2.48 -11.54
N HIS A 240 -13.68 2.73 -12.73
CA HIS A 240 -14.33 2.31 -13.99
C HIS A 240 -14.59 0.80 -13.99
N LEU A 241 -13.57 0.00 -13.68
CA LEU A 241 -13.69 -1.46 -13.62
C LEU A 241 -14.68 -1.95 -12.57
N TRP A 242 -14.78 -1.24 -11.44
CA TRP A 242 -15.76 -1.53 -10.40
C TRP A 242 -17.19 -1.29 -10.89
N VAL A 243 -17.45 -0.12 -11.50
CA VAL A 243 -18.77 0.23 -12.05
C VAL A 243 -19.20 -0.77 -13.12
N GLU A 244 -18.34 -1.10 -14.08
CA GLU A 244 -18.62 -2.09 -15.12
C GLU A 244 -18.96 -3.49 -14.51
N SER A 245 -18.39 -3.81 -13.36
CA SER A 245 -18.70 -5.08 -12.68
C SER A 245 -20.07 -5.13 -12.01
N LEU A 246 -20.68 -3.96 -11.75
CA LEU A 246 -22.01 -3.88 -11.16
C LEU A 246 -23.12 -4.02 -12.23
N THR A 247 -22.77 -3.82 -13.52
CA THR A 247 -23.70 -3.85 -14.65
C THR A 247 -23.59 -5.14 -15.48
N SER A 248 -22.63 -6.00 -15.17
CA SER A 248 -22.35 -7.30 -15.84
C SER A 248 -22.85 -8.45 -14.98
#